data_704180e0660b9198694dcaac3869b526
#
_entry.id   704180e0660b9198694dcaac3869b526
#
_cell.length_a   1.000
_cell.length_b   1.000
_cell.length_c   1.000
_cell.angle_alpha   90.00
_cell.angle_beta   90.00
_cell.angle_gamma   90.00
#
_symmetry.space_group_name_H-M   'P 1'
#
loop_
_entity.id
_entity.type
_entity.pdbx_description
1 polymer ?
#
loop_
_entity_poly.entity_id
_entity_poly.type
_entity_poly.pdbx_seq_one_letter_code
_entity_poly.pdbx_strand_id
1 'polypeptide(L)'
;MDLAFELELPVIIHCRDAAHEMIEICNDLSNKGKCPKGVLHCWTGTPKEMKQFLDLGFYISFSGIVTFPKAHEIHECAKTVPNDKYLIETDSPFLAPVPNRGKRNEPAFVENVANYMANLRSTELFTIANETSKNAEDLFKFDLLS
;
A
#
# COMPACT_ATOMS: atom_id res chain seq x y z
N MET A 1 2.59 11.49 14.10
CA MET A 1 1.51 12.00 13.21
C MET A 1 1.32 13.51 13.32
N ASP A 2 1.37 14.11 14.49
CA ASP A 2 1.18 15.57 14.68
C ASP A 2 2.14 16.40 13.83
N LEU A 3 3.44 16.11 13.87
CA LEU A 3 4.44 16.81 13.06
C LEU A 3 4.15 16.70 11.55
N ALA A 4 3.74 15.53 11.08
CA ALA A 4 3.40 15.34 9.66
C ALA A 4 2.16 16.16 9.28
N PHE A 5 1.17 16.21 10.16
CA PHE A 5 -0.01 17.05 9.97
C PHE A 5 0.35 18.54 9.92
N GLU A 6 1.16 19.03 10.87
CA GLU A 6 1.62 20.43 10.94
C GLU A 6 2.43 20.85 9.70
N LEU A 7 3.22 19.92 9.13
CA LEU A 7 4.03 20.15 7.94
C LEU A 7 3.30 19.82 6.63
N GLU A 8 2.04 19.39 6.70
CA GLU A 8 1.25 18.93 5.55
C GLU A 8 1.94 17.81 4.73
N LEU A 9 2.72 16.96 5.41
CA LEU A 9 3.43 15.84 4.80
C LEU A 9 2.64 14.53 4.97
N PRO A 10 2.64 13.64 3.97
CA PRO A 10 2.09 12.31 4.12
C PRO A 10 2.97 11.44 5.02
N VAL A 11 2.35 10.45 5.69
CA VAL A 11 3.06 9.48 6.53
C VAL A 11 3.14 8.12 5.84
N ILE A 12 4.25 7.42 6.06
CA ILE A 12 4.40 6.00 5.71
C ILE A 12 4.32 5.22 7.02
N ILE A 13 3.29 4.39 7.15
CA ILE A 13 2.99 3.69 8.39
C ILE A 13 3.38 2.22 8.26
N HIS A 14 4.28 1.76 9.13
CA HIS A 14 4.51 0.34 9.36
C HIS A 14 3.50 -0.16 10.41
N CYS A 15 2.64 -1.09 10.00
CA CYS A 15 1.62 -1.65 10.87
C CYS A 15 1.63 -3.19 10.77
N ARG A 16 2.16 -3.86 11.78
CA ARG A 16 2.18 -5.32 11.86
C ARG A 16 1.57 -5.78 13.17
N ASP A 17 0.54 -6.62 13.09
CA ASP A 17 -0.20 -7.16 14.24
C ASP A 17 -0.75 -6.07 15.21
N ALA A 18 -0.94 -4.85 14.71
CA ALA A 18 -1.35 -3.67 15.48
C ALA A 18 -2.43 -2.83 14.73
N ALA A 19 -3.18 -3.45 13.82
CA ALA A 19 -4.14 -2.72 12.99
C ALA A 19 -5.26 -2.09 13.83
N HIS A 20 -5.72 -2.77 14.87
CA HIS A 20 -6.79 -2.27 15.74
C HIS A 20 -6.38 -0.97 16.44
N GLU A 21 -5.24 -0.98 17.12
CA GLU A 21 -4.71 0.17 17.84
C GLU A 21 -4.40 1.34 16.88
N MET A 22 -3.86 1.03 15.70
CA MET A 22 -3.58 2.05 14.70
C MET A 22 -4.86 2.70 14.16
N ILE A 23 -5.92 1.91 13.92
CA ILE A 23 -7.23 2.42 13.51
C ILE A 23 -7.82 3.32 14.60
N GLU A 24 -7.73 2.96 15.89
CA GLU A 24 -8.19 3.79 16.98
C GLU A 24 -7.48 5.14 17.04
N ILE A 25 -6.14 5.13 16.92
CA ILE A 25 -5.32 6.35 16.85
C ILE A 25 -5.72 7.23 15.65
N CYS A 26 -5.87 6.64 14.47
CA CYS A 26 -6.24 7.38 13.26
C CYS A 26 -7.66 7.96 13.35
N ASN A 27 -8.61 7.23 13.93
CA ASN A 27 -9.98 7.72 14.20
C ASN A 27 -9.96 8.91 15.17
N ASP A 28 -9.20 8.81 16.24
CA ASP A 28 -9.09 9.89 17.24
C ASP A 28 -8.48 11.16 16.61
N LEU A 29 -7.44 11.01 15.80
CA LEU A 29 -6.85 12.11 15.05
C LEU A 29 -7.82 12.68 14.00
N SER A 30 -8.56 11.84 13.31
CA SER A 30 -9.55 12.25 12.30
C SER A 30 -10.68 13.05 12.95
N ASN A 31 -11.20 12.60 14.10
CA ASN A 31 -12.22 13.31 14.87
C ASN A 31 -11.76 14.70 15.34
N LYS A 32 -10.44 14.86 15.55
CA LYS A 32 -9.82 16.14 15.90
C LYS A 32 -9.46 16.99 14.67
N GLY A 33 -9.70 16.50 13.44
CA GLY A 33 -9.29 17.17 12.20
C GLY A 33 -7.77 17.24 12.02
N LYS A 34 -7.01 16.29 12.60
CA LYS A 34 -5.54 16.27 12.65
C LYS A 34 -4.92 15.00 12.06
N CYS A 35 -5.70 14.17 11.37
CA CYS A 35 -5.17 12.97 10.74
C CYS A 35 -4.42 13.34 9.45
N PRO A 36 -3.11 13.08 9.34
CA PRO A 36 -2.38 13.31 8.10
C PRO A 36 -2.81 12.30 7.02
N LYS A 37 -2.61 12.65 5.75
CA LYS A 37 -2.67 11.66 4.67
C LYS A 37 -1.52 10.66 4.83
N GLY A 38 -1.66 9.45 4.27
CA GLY A 38 -0.58 8.48 4.35
C GLY A 38 -0.87 7.17 3.66
N VAL A 39 0.06 6.25 3.82
CA VAL A 39 0.01 4.89 3.28
C VAL A 39 0.37 3.87 4.36
N LEU A 40 -0.41 2.79 4.44
CA LEU A 40 -0.03 1.58 5.16
C LEU A 40 0.93 0.81 4.25
N HIS A 41 2.23 0.87 4.57
CA HIS A 41 3.25 0.19 3.78
C HIS A 41 3.25 -1.30 4.06
N CYS A 42 3.60 -2.10 3.05
CA CYS A 42 3.75 -3.55 3.15
C CYS A 42 2.51 -4.21 3.81
N TRP A 43 1.33 -4.00 3.23
CA TRP A 43 0.06 -4.43 3.79
C TRP A 43 0.00 -5.93 4.10
N THR A 44 -0.38 -6.26 5.33
CA THR A 44 -0.56 -7.65 5.81
C THR A 44 -1.87 -7.86 6.57
N GLY A 45 -2.74 -6.86 6.62
CA GLY A 45 -4.03 -6.93 7.31
C GLY A 45 -5.14 -7.58 6.50
N THR A 46 -6.32 -7.63 7.11
CA THR A 46 -7.56 -8.20 6.54
C THR A 46 -8.29 -7.20 5.63
N PRO A 47 -9.22 -7.65 4.77
CA PRO A 47 -10.08 -6.75 4.00
C PRO A 47 -10.92 -5.79 4.86
N LYS A 48 -11.33 -6.22 6.05
CA LYS A 48 -12.08 -5.38 6.98
C LYS A 48 -11.24 -4.23 7.53
N GLU A 49 -10.02 -4.50 7.95
CA GLU A 49 -9.07 -3.49 8.42
C GLU A 49 -8.68 -2.54 7.30
N MET A 50 -8.42 -3.08 6.09
CA MET A 50 -8.15 -2.28 4.90
C MET A 50 -9.26 -1.25 4.66
N LYS A 51 -10.53 -1.70 4.70
CA LYS A 51 -11.67 -0.79 4.51
C LYS A 51 -11.67 0.35 5.52
N GLN A 52 -11.37 0.09 6.79
CA GLN A 52 -11.34 1.12 7.82
C GLN A 52 -10.24 2.18 7.55
N PHE A 53 -9.05 1.77 7.09
CA PHE A 53 -8.01 2.72 6.69
C PHE A 53 -8.37 3.50 5.42
N LEU A 54 -9.01 2.86 4.45
CA LEU A 54 -9.51 3.53 3.24
C LEU A 54 -10.59 4.59 3.57
N ASP A 55 -11.50 4.27 4.48
CA ASP A 55 -12.55 5.21 4.95
C ASP A 55 -11.93 6.44 5.65
N LEU A 56 -10.73 6.29 6.25
CA LEU A 56 -9.93 7.39 6.81
C LEU A 56 -9.06 8.12 5.77
N GLY A 57 -9.09 7.70 4.51
CA GLY A 57 -8.38 8.34 3.41
C GLY A 57 -6.97 7.84 3.15
N PHE A 58 -6.50 6.81 3.87
CA PHE A 58 -5.18 6.22 3.64
C PHE A 58 -5.11 5.43 2.34
N TYR A 59 -3.89 5.29 1.85
CA TYR A 59 -3.52 4.37 0.77
C TYR A 59 -3.02 3.05 1.35
N ILE A 60 -3.06 2.00 0.53
CA ILE A 60 -2.59 0.66 0.87
C ILE A 60 -1.46 0.28 -0.09
N SER A 61 -0.29 -0.11 0.41
CA SER A 61 0.82 -0.51 -0.43
C SER A 61 1.04 -2.03 -0.37
N PHE A 62 1.14 -2.65 -1.55
CA PHE A 62 1.35 -4.09 -1.70
C PHE A 62 2.80 -4.38 -2.06
N SER A 63 3.45 -5.23 -1.25
CA SER A 63 4.82 -5.70 -1.45
C SER A 63 4.87 -7.09 -2.10
N GLY A 64 6.05 -7.67 -2.19
CA GLY A 64 6.25 -9.04 -2.68
C GLY A 64 5.36 -10.11 -2.03
N ILE A 65 4.82 -9.85 -0.83
CA ILE A 65 3.89 -10.77 -0.13
C ILE A 65 2.65 -11.07 -0.99
N VAL A 66 2.16 -10.12 -1.78
CA VAL A 66 0.98 -10.34 -2.63
C VAL A 66 1.18 -11.49 -3.61
N THR A 67 2.43 -11.81 -3.97
CA THR A 67 2.76 -12.91 -4.89
C THR A 67 2.80 -14.28 -4.20
N PHE A 68 2.69 -14.33 -2.85
CA PHE A 68 2.85 -15.59 -2.11
C PHE A 68 1.57 -16.44 -2.17
N PRO A 69 1.66 -17.73 -2.51
CA PRO A 69 0.46 -18.56 -2.75
C PRO A 69 -0.52 -18.65 -1.58
N LYS A 70 -0.02 -18.51 -0.34
CA LYS A 70 -0.84 -18.61 0.89
C LYS A 70 -1.34 -17.26 1.42
N ALA A 71 -1.10 -16.16 0.74
CA ALA A 71 -1.50 -14.81 1.16
C ALA A 71 -2.94 -14.50 0.80
N HIS A 72 -3.90 -15.35 1.18
CA HIS A 72 -5.30 -15.29 0.73
C HIS A 72 -5.98 -13.96 1.08
N GLU A 73 -5.82 -13.46 2.30
CA GLU A 73 -6.41 -12.18 2.71
C GLU A 73 -5.82 -11.00 1.94
N ILE A 74 -4.51 -11.04 1.67
CA ILE A 74 -3.84 -10.01 0.87
C ILE A 74 -4.33 -10.05 -0.59
N HIS A 75 -4.58 -11.25 -1.14
CA HIS A 75 -5.18 -11.39 -2.47
C HIS A 75 -6.58 -10.77 -2.53
N GLU A 76 -7.41 -10.97 -1.50
CA GLU A 76 -8.75 -10.35 -1.45
C GLU A 76 -8.64 -8.82 -1.29
N CYS A 77 -7.72 -8.33 -0.47
CA CYS A 77 -7.41 -6.90 -0.40
C CYS A 77 -6.99 -6.34 -1.77
N ALA A 78 -6.05 -7.01 -2.44
CA ALA A 78 -5.54 -6.59 -3.75
C ALA A 78 -6.62 -6.55 -4.85
N LYS A 79 -7.60 -7.46 -4.80
CA LYS A 79 -8.73 -7.48 -5.73
C LYS A 79 -9.73 -6.35 -5.48
N THR A 80 -9.92 -5.95 -4.23
CA THR A 80 -11.02 -5.09 -3.80
C THR A 80 -10.60 -3.65 -3.49
N VAL A 81 -9.31 -3.37 -3.36
CA VAL A 81 -8.82 -2.01 -3.15
C VAL A 81 -9.21 -1.09 -4.32
N PRO A 82 -9.70 0.14 -4.06
CA PRO A 82 -10.01 1.10 -5.12
C PRO A 82 -8.79 1.46 -5.98
N ASN A 83 -9.01 1.72 -7.26
CA ASN A 83 -7.95 2.02 -8.23
C ASN A 83 -7.12 3.26 -7.88
N ASP A 84 -7.71 4.20 -7.17
CA ASP A 84 -7.10 5.46 -6.73
C ASP A 84 -6.53 5.42 -5.30
N LYS A 85 -6.43 4.23 -4.68
CA LYS A 85 -6.07 4.08 -3.26
C LYS A 85 -5.02 3.01 -2.98
N TYR A 86 -4.27 2.56 -3.98
CA TYR A 86 -3.20 1.59 -3.73
C TYR A 86 -1.87 1.98 -4.39
N LEU A 87 -0.80 1.47 -3.79
CA LEU A 87 0.57 1.55 -4.28
C LEU A 87 1.17 0.14 -4.35
N ILE A 88 2.30 0.03 -5.01
CA ILE A 88 3.15 -1.17 -5.00
C ILE A 88 4.56 -0.81 -4.54
N GLU A 89 5.22 -1.75 -3.90
CA GLU A 89 6.56 -1.56 -3.36
C GLU A 89 7.35 -2.86 -3.37
N THR A 90 8.63 -2.79 -3.02
CA THR A 90 9.48 -3.99 -2.89
C THR A 90 9.68 -4.44 -1.46
N ASP A 91 9.83 -3.54 -0.51
CA ASP A 91 10.37 -3.78 0.84
C ASP A 91 11.79 -4.37 0.82
N SER A 92 12.57 -4.03 -0.23
CA SER A 92 13.95 -4.50 -0.38
C SER A 92 14.81 -4.16 0.85
N PRO A 93 15.68 -5.06 1.31
CA PRO A 93 16.11 -6.33 0.69
C PRO A 93 15.27 -7.55 1.07
N PHE A 94 14.11 -7.35 1.69
CA PHE A 94 13.21 -8.40 2.20
C PHE A 94 12.11 -8.73 1.18
N LEU A 95 11.34 -9.78 1.45
CA LEU A 95 10.08 -10.12 0.80
C LEU A 95 10.15 -10.27 -0.72
N ALA A 96 11.26 -10.81 -1.26
CA ALA A 96 11.40 -11.03 -2.70
C ALA A 96 10.16 -11.74 -3.28
N PRO A 97 9.52 -11.17 -4.34
CA PRO A 97 8.33 -11.76 -4.94
C PRO A 97 8.63 -13.06 -5.68
N VAL A 98 7.61 -13.87 -5.97
CA VAL A 98 7.72 -14.98 -6.91
C VAL A 98 8.07 -14.40 -8.29
N PRO A 99 9.05 -15.00 -9.07
CA PRO A 99 9.73 -16.28 -8.81
C PRO A 99 11.01 -16.19 -7.96
N ASN A 100 11.33 -15.01 -7.42
CA ASN A 100 12.60 -14.74 -6.75
C ASN A 100 12.58 -15.05 -5.24
N ARG A 101 11.54 -15.71 -4.71
CA ARG A 101 11.46 -16.07 -3.28
C ARG A 101 12.71 -16.79 -2.79
N GLY A 102 13.15 -16.41 -1.57
CA GLY A 102 14.36 -16.96 -0.95
C GLY A 102 15.66 -16.30 -1.40
N LYS A 103 15.62 -15.38 -2.37
CA LYS A 103 16.75 -14.53 -2.75
C LYS A 103 16.66 -13.18 -2.04
N ARG A 104 17.75 -12.40 -2.08
CA ARG A 104 17.73 -10.99 -1.70
C ARG A 104 16.83 -10.24 -2.68
N ASN A 105 15.90 -9.46 -2.14
CA ASN A 105 15.02 -8.61 -2.94
C ASN A 105 15.77 -7.37 -3.42
N GLU A 106 15.33 -6.81 -4.55
CA GLU A 106 15.89 -5.59 -5.16
C GLU A 106 14.78 -4.75 -5.81
N PRO A 107 14.98 -3.42 -6.00
CA PRO A 107 13.95 -2.53 -6.56
C PRO A 107 13.38 -2.97 -7.90
N ALA A 108 14.18 -3.58 -8.77
CA ALA A 108 13.74 -4.08 -10.08
C ALA A 108 12.64 -5.14 -9.98
N PHE A 109 12.53 -5.86 -8.84
CA PHE A 109 11.52 -6.91 -8.68
C PHE A 109 10.10 -6.35 -8.40
N VAL A 110 9.93 -5.04 -8.29
CA VAL A 110 8.59 -4.42 -8.23
C VAL A 110 7.74 -4.77 -9.45
N GLU A 111 8.36 -5.02 -10.60
CA GLU A 111 7.66 -5.47 -11.81
C GLU A 111 6.93 -6.79 -11.58
N ASN A 112 7.50 -7.72 -10.81
CA ASN A 112 6.81 -8.99 -10.47
C ASN A 112 5.58 -8.74 -9.58
N VAL A 113 5.64 -7.77 -8.69
CA VAL A 113 4.48 -7.35 -7.88
C VAL A 113 3.40 -6.78 -8.79
N ALA A 114 3.75 -5.86 -9.70
CA ALA A 114 2.82 -5.25 -10.65
C ALA A 114 2.15 -6.29 -11.56
N ASN A 115 2.91 -7.23 -12.11
CA ASN A 115 2.39 -8.33 -12.94
C ASN A 115 1.41 -9.21 -12.17
N TYR A 116 1.73 -9.52 -10.92
CA TYR A 116 0.84 -10.34 -10.08
C TYR A 116 -0.47 -9.59 -9.75
N MET A 117 -0.38 -8.31 -9.41
CA MET A 117 -1.54 -7.44 -9.21
C MET A 117 -2.43 -7.38 -10.46
N ALA A 118 -1.84 -7.22 -11.65
CA ALA A 118 -2.56 -7.22 -12.92
C ALA A 118 -3.37 -8.51 -13.11
N ASN A 119 -2.76 -9.66 -12.85
CA ASN A 119 -3.43 -10.97 -12.93
C ASN A 119 -4.58 -11.08 -11.91
N LEU A 120 -4.37 -10.70 -10.64
CA LEU A 120 -5.40 -10.74 -9.60
C LEU A 120 -6.61 -9.86 -9.94
N ARG A 121 -6.37 -8.70 -10.53
CA ARG A 121 -7.39 -7.70 -10.87
C ARG A 121 -7.96 -7.89 -12.29
N SER A 122 -7.50 -8.91 -13.03
CA SER A 122 -7.91 -9.19 -14.43
C SER A 122 -7.74 -7.95 -15.32
N THR A 123 -6.63 -7.26 -15.19
CA THR A 123 -6.27 -6.06 -15.95
C THR A 123 -4.86 -6.17 -16.54
N GLU A 124 -4.42 -5.19 -17.30
CA GLU A 124 -3.10 -5.16 -17.92
C GLU A 124 -2.05 -4.55 -16.98
N LEU A 125 -0.77 -4.97 -17.14
CA LEU A 125 0.37 -4.41 -16.41
C LEU A 125 0.44 -2.89 -16.54
N PHE A 126 0.19 -2.36 -17.74
CA PHE A 126 0.21 -0.92 -18.00
C PHE A 126 -0.82 -0.15 -17.16
N THR A 127 -1.99 -0.74 -16.94
CA THR A 127 -3.03 -0.16 -16.06
C THR A 127 -2.54 -0.06 -14.62
N ILE A 128 -1.97 -1.16 -14.07
CA ILE A 128 -1.40 -1.15 -12.72
C ILE A 128 -0.29 -0.10 -12.59
N ALA A 129 0.62 -0.04 -13.57
CA ALA A 129 1.72 0.92 -13.56
C ALA A 129 1.21 2.37 -13.54
N ASN A 130 0.22 2.70 -14.39
CA ASN A 130 -0.35 4.04 -14.43
C ASN A 130 -1.12 4.40 -13.15
N GLU A 131 -1.96 3.49 -12.64
CA GLU A 131 -2.72 3.73 -11.41
C GLU A 131 -1.78 3.98 -10.23
N THR A 132 -0.78 3.11 -10.04
CA THR A 132 0.14 3.23 -8.90
C THR A 132 1.07 4.43 -9.01
N SER A 133 1.53 4.79 -10.20
CA SER A 133 2.33 6.01 -10.43
C SER A 133 1.52 7.25 -10.10
N LYS A 134 0.31 7.36 -10.64
CA LYS A 134 -0.58 8.49 -10.35
C LYS A 134 -0.92 8.58 -8.86
N ASN A 135 -1.22 7.46 -8.22
CA ASN A 135 -1.51 7.43 -6.80
C ASN A 135 -0.30 7.88 -5.94
N ALA A 136 0.92 7.54 -6.36
CA ALA A 136 2.14 8.01 -5.71
C ALA A 136 2.33 9.52 -5.88
N GLU A 137 2.14 10.06 -7.10
CA GLU A 137 2.16 11.50 -7.36
C GLU A 137 1.13 12.25 -6.49
N ASP A 138 -0.10 11.76 -6.45
CA ASP A 138 -1.20 12.36 -5.69
C ASP A 138 -0.93 12.36 -4.17
N LEU A 139 -0.36 11.26 -3.65
CA LEU A 139 -0.06 11.14 -2.24
C LEU A 139 1.14 11.98 -1.82
N PHE A 140 2.26 11.84 -2.54
CA PHE A 140 3.55 12.43 -2.17
C PHE A 140 3.79 13.82 -2.79
N LYS A 141 2.88 14.29 -3.66
CA LYS A 141 2.94 15.60 -4.30
C LYS A 141 4.25 15.84 -5.06
N PHE A 142 4.73 14.85 -5.80
CA PHE A 142 5.84 15.01 -6.73
C PHE A 142 5.39 14.72 -8.17
N ASP A 143 6.11 15.28 -9.13
CA ASP A 143 5.87 15.08 -10.56
C ASP A 143 6.93 14.11 -11.11
N LEU A 144 6.49 12.93 -11.56
CA LEU A 144 7.38 11.91 -12.14
C LEU A 144 7.81 12.23 -13.57
N LEU A 145 7.16 13.21 -14.23
CA LEU A 145 7.33 13.50 -15.66
C LEU A 145 7.94 14.88 -15.93
N SER A 146 8.39 15.59 -14.89
CA SER A 146 9.08 16.89 -15.05
C SER A 146 10.56 16.74 -15.39
#